data_f06cb208892b7a8dcdbbc595349ea051
#
_entry.id   f06cb208892b7a8dcdbbc595349ea051
#
_cell.length_a   1.000
_cell.length_b   1.000
_cell.length_c   1.000
_cell.angle_alpha   90.00
_cell.angle_beta   90.00
_cell.angle_gamma   90.00
#
_symmetry.space_group_name_H-M   'P 1'
#
loop_
_entity.id
_entity.type
_entity.pdbx_description
1 polymer ?
#
loop_
_entity_poly.entity_id
_entity_poly.type
_entity_poly.pdbx_seq_one_letter_code
_entity_poly.pdbx_strand_id
1 'polypeptide(L)'
;MLPRYYSYIQFEDYFQKLLNTLDGSVLKDLVIGESVLKRSIYGLKIGSGKVKILAWSQMHGNESSTTRAICELLRSSDLEHMLENIELYIIPILNPDGADNWTRVNANNVDLNRDAVLLSQPESIVLRKVFDDFQPHYCFNLHGQRSIYGSK
;
A
#
# COMPACT_ATOMS: atom_id res chain seq x y z
N MET A 1 0.56 -13.49 -11.40
CA MET A 1 -0.58 -12.69 -10.86
C MET A 1 -0.86 -13.11 -9.43
N LEU A 2 -1.05 -12.16 -8.52
CA LEU A 2 -1.43 -12.44 -7.13
C LEU A 2 -2.85 -13.03 -7.08
N PRO A 3 -3.13 -14.13 -6.37
CA PRO A 3 -4.47 -14.72 -6.29
C PRO A 3 -5.47 -13.76 -5.63
N ARG A 4 -6.77 -14.05 -5.73
CA ARG A 4 -7.81 -13.21 -5.11
C ARG A 4 -7.68 -13.17 -3.58
N TYR A 5 -7.35 -14.31 -2.99
CA TYR A 5 -7.10 -14.48 -1.58
C TYR A 5 -5.67 -14.95 -1.39
N TYR A 6 -4.93 -14.26 -0.55
CA TYR A 6 -3.52 -14.54 -0.26
C TYR A 6 -3.20 -14.18 1.19
N SER A 7 -2.28 -14.89 1.80
CA SER A 7 -1.70 -14.53 3.09
C SER A 7 -0.68 -13.40 2.90
N TYR A 8 -0.31 -12.73 3.99
CA TYR A 8 0.73 -11.71 3.94
C TYR A 8 2.07 -12.28 3.44
N ILE A 9 2.45 -13.50 3.84
CA ILE A 9 3.68 -14.17 3.37
C ILE A 9 3.64 -14.40 1.84
N GLN A 10 2.48 -14.80 1.29
CA GLN A 10 2.32 -14.97 -0.16
C GLN A 10 2.44 -13.64 -0.91
N PHE A 11 1.96 -12.55 -0.30
CA PHE A 11 2.18 -11.22 -0.85
C PHE A 11 3.66 -10.85 -0.83
N GLU A 12 4.37 -11.04 0.28
CA GLU A 12 5.80 -10.72 0.39
C GLU A 12 6.62 -11.45 -0.69
N ASP A 13 6.45 -12.76 -0.83
CA ASP A 13 7.13 -13.56 -1.86
C ASP A 13 6.83 -13.05 -3.28
N TYR A 14 5.56 -12.77 -3.56
CA TYR A 14 5.15 -12.22 -4.85
C TYR A 14 5.73 -10.82 -5.09
N PHE A 15 5.66 -9.95 -4.09
CA PHE A 15 6.11 -8.56 -4.19
C PHE A 15 7.63 -8.47 -4.39
N GLN A 16 8.41 -9.27 -3.67
CA GLN A 16 9.86 -9.35 -3.88
C GLN A 16 10.21 -9.81 -5.30
N LYS A 17 9.51 -10.81 -5.83
CA LYS A 17 9.68 -11.26 -7.21
C LYS A 17 9.32 -10.16 -8.22
N LEU A 18 8.23 -9.43 -7.97
CA LEU A 18 7.82 -8.31 -8.81
C LEU A 18 8.87 -7.21 -8.81
N LEU A 19 9.39 -6.81 -7.65
CA LEU A 19 10.42 -5.78 -7.53
C LEU A 19 11.71 -6.13 -8.30
N ASN A 20 12.04 -7.42 -8.40
CA ASN A 20 13.19 -7.86 -9.18
C ASN A 20 12.98 -7.73 -10.70
N THR A 21 11.74 -7.56 -11.17
CA THR A 21 11.42 -7.33 -12.59
C THR A 21 11.38 -5.85 -12.96
N LEU A 22 11.33 -4.97 -11.95
CA LEU A 22 11.34 -3.53 -12.19
C LEU A 22 12.77 -3.05 -12.47
N ASP A 23 12.91 -2.24 -13.50
CA ASP A 23 14.20 -1.69 -13.90
C ASP A 23 14.81 -0.77 -12.81
N GLY A 24 16.13 -0.53 -12.87
CA GLY A 24 16.92 0.18 -11.86
C GLY A 24 16.51 1.65 -11.58
N SER A 25 15.51 2.18 -12.28
CA SER A 25 14.88 3.50 -12.01
C SER A 25 14.02 3.54 -10.74
N VAL A 26 13.85 2.39 -10.08
CA VAL A 26 13.05 2.25 -8.86
C VAL A 26 13.92 2.52 -7.63
N LEU A 27 13.71 3.67 -6.99
CA LEU A 27 14.30 3.95 -5.68
C LEU A 27 13.54 3.15 -4.62
N LYS A 28 14.20 2.17 -4.03
CA LYS A 28 13.59 1.19 -3.12
C LYS A 28 13.69 1.64 -1.67
N ASP A 29 12.63 2.18 -1.11
CA ASP A 29 12.43 2.16 0.34
C ASP A 29 11.65 0.90 0.68
N LEU A 30 12.35 -0.25 0.85
CA LEU A 30 11.66 -1.55 0.92
C LEU A 30 10.87 -1.74 2.22
N VAL A 31 11.44 -1.45 3.38
CA VAL A 31 10.76 -1.56 4.68
C VAL A 31 10.72 -0.18 5.31
N ILE A 32 9.54 0.40 5.39
CA ILE A 32 9.31 1.77 5.90
C ILE A 32 8.83 1.80 7.34
N GLY A 33 8.50 0.65 7.90
CA GLY A 33 8.08 0.47 9.27
C GLY A 33 7.52 -0.93 9.54
N GLU A 34 6.91 -1.07 10.70
CA GLU A 34 6.35 -2.34 11.18
C GLU A 34 4.93 -2.13 11.72
N SER A 35 4.09 -3.17 11.58
CA SER A 35 2.76 -3.24 12.19
C SER A 35 2.82 -3.53 13.70
N VAL A 36 1.66 -3.63 14.33
CA VAL A 36 1.54 -4.04 15.74
C VAL A 36 2.23 -5.38 16.00
N LEU A 37 2.04 -6.37 15.13
CA LEU A 37 2.65 -7.71 15.25
C LEU A 37 4.03 -7.81 14.59
N LYS A 38 4.69 -6.67 14.33
CA LYS A 38 6.05 -6.62 13.78
C LYS A 38 6.19 -7.18 12.37
N ARG A 39 5.12 -7.17 11.59
CA ARG A 39 5.19 -7.43 10.15
C ARG A 39 5.68 -6.19 9.42
N SER A 40 6.53 -6.37 8.43
CA SER A 40 7.08 -5.29 7.63
C SER A 40 5.98 -4.51 6.91
N ILE A 41 6.07 -3.19 6.89
CA ILE A 41 5.28 -2.34 6.00
C ILE A 41 6.20 -1.90 4.89
N TYR A 42 5.83 -2.23 3.64
CA TYR A 42 6.63 -1.93 2.47
C TYR A 42 6.21 -0.61 1.85
N GLY A 43 7.20 0.17 1.41
CA GLY A 43 7.04 1.37 0.61
C GLY A 43 7.90 1.29 -0.65
N LEU A 44 7.40 1.84 -1.73
CA LEU A 44 8.07 1.88 -3.02
C LEU A 44 7.96 3.28 -3.61
N LYS A 45 9.10 3.92 -3.87
CA LYS A 45 9.18 5.20 -4.57
C LYS A 45 9.72 4.99 -5.97
N ILE A 46 8.97 5.45 -6.99
CA ILE A 46 9.29 5.27 -8.40
C ILE A 46 9.04 6.56 -9.18
N GLY A 47 9.85 6.77 -10.23
CA GLY A 47 9.81 7.98 -11.04
C GLY A 47 10.51 9.16 -10.36
N SER A 48 10.63 10.25 -11.12
CA SER A 48 11.28 11.51 -10.66
C SER A 48 10.59 12.76 -11.21
N GLY A 49 9.33 12.61 -11.64
CA GLY A 49 8.53 13.70 -12.18
C GLY A 49 8.19 14.75 -11.12
N LYS A 50 7.71 15.90 -11.59
CA LYS A 50 7.45 17.06 -10.71
C LYS A 50 6.19 16.89 -9.86
N VAL A 51 5.25 16.04 -10.27
CA VAL A 51 4.00 15.81 -9.55
C VAL A 51 4.16 14.61 -8.63
N LYS A 52 4.10 14.86 -7.33
CA LYS A 52 4.25 13.83 -6.30
C LYS A 52 2.91 13.23 -5.92
N ILE A 53 2.80 11.92 -6.01
CA ILE A 53 1.58 11.16 -5.68
C ILE A 53 1.92 10.11 -4.63
N LEU A 54 1.17 10.12 -3.51
CA LEU A 54 1.20 9.06 -2.50
C LEU A 54 -0.05 8.20 -2.64
N ALA A 55 0.13 6.89 -2.79
CA ALA A 55 -0.95 5.94 -2.84
C ALA A 55 -0.74 4.81 -1.82
N TRP A 56 -1.78 4.45 -1.10
CA TRP A 56 -1.73 3.29 -0.20
C TRP A 56 -2.99 2.45 -0.31
N SER A 57 -2.83 1.17 -0.02
CA SER A 57 -3.91 0.21 -0.09
C SER A 57 -3.96 -0.65 1.17
N GLN A 58 -4.98 -1.47 1.30
CA GLN A 58 -5.24 -2.34 2.46
C GLN A 58 -5.01 -1.66 3.82
N MET A 59 -5.43 -0.41 3.96
CA MET A 59 -5.67 0.20 5.27
C MET A 59 -6.71 -0.62 6.05
N HIS A 60 -7.74 -1.13 5.35
CA HIS A 60 -8.57 -2.23 5.81
C HIS A 60 -8.00 -3.53 5.25
N GLY A 61 -7.46 -4.39 6.12
CA GLY A 61 -6.69 -5.56 5.71
C GLY A 61 -7.45 -6.53 4.80
N ASN A 62 -8.76 -6.55 4.90
CA ASN A 62 -9.63 -7.42 4.12
C ASN A 62 -9.97 -6.90 2.70
N GLU A 63 -9.38 -5.76 2.25
CA GLU A 63 -9.65 -5.13 0.96
C GLU A 63 -8.53 -5.39 -0.07
N SER A 64 -8.26 -6.67 -0.36
CA SER A 64 -7.11 -7.12 -1.16
C SER A 64 -7.14 -6.75 -2.65
N SER A 65 -8.29 -6.35 -3.18
CA SER A 65 -8.43 -6.02 -4.61
C SER A 65 -7.57 -4.83 -5.03
N THR A 66 -7.39 -3.86 -4.14
CA THR A 66 -6.60 -2.66 -4.41
C THR A 66 -5.09 -2.92 -4.41
N THR A 67 -4.60 -3.80 -3.54
CA THR A 67 -3.21 -4.28 -3.59
C THR A 67 -2.91 -5.02 -4.90
N ARG A 68 -3.86 -5.85 -5.36
CA ARG A 68 -3.72 -6.50 -6.66
C ARG A 68 -3.66 -5.49 -7.81
N ALA A 69 -4.50 -4.46 -7.77
CA ALA A 69 -4.47 -3.39 -8.76
C ALA A 69 -3.12 -2.65 -8.76
N ILE A 70 -2.53 -2.38 -7.59
CA ILE A 70 -1.18 -1.84 -7.48
C ILE A 70 -0.15 -2.77 -8.13
N CYS A 71 -0.20 -4.06 -7.85
CA CYS A 71 0.73 -5.03 -8.44
C CYS A 71 0.59 -5.11 -9.97
N GLU A 72 -0.62 -4.99 -10.51
CA GLU A 72 -0.85 -4.95 -11.96
C GLU A 72 -0.36 -3.62 -12.58
N LEU A 73 -0.57 -2.49 -11.90
CA LEU A 73 -0.02 -1.20 -12.32
C LEU A 73 1.51 -1.26 -12.44
N LEU A 74 2.19 -1.83 -11.42
CA LEU A 74 3.65 -1.98 -11.42
C LEU A 74 4.18 -2.90 -12.54
N ARG A 75 3.31 -3.70 -13.16
CA ARG A 75 3.64 -4.57 -14.31
C ARG A 75 3.20 -3.98 -15.65
N SER A 76 2.46 -2.89 -15.62
CA SER A 76 1.92 -2.29 -16.85
C SER A 76 3.02 -1.63 -17.65
N SER A 77 2.98 -1.79 -18.96
CA SER A 77 3.82 -1.03 -19.90
C SER A 77 3.53 0.48 -19.87
N ASP A 78 2.36 0.88 -19.36
CA ASP A 78 1.99 2.29 -19.28
C ASP A 78 2.67 3.01 -18.11
N LEU A 79 3.26 2.24 -17.18
CA LEU A 79 3.92 2.79 -16.00
C LEU A 79 5.05 3.76 -16.36
N GLU A 80 5.92 3.38 -17.29
CA GLU A 80 7.04 4.22 -17.72
C GLU A 80 6.57 5.58 -18.23
N HIS A 81 5.54 5.60 -19.07
CA HIS A 81 4.96 6.84 -19.60
C HIS A 81 4.35 7.71 -18.48
N MET A 82 3.68 7.09 -17.51
CA MET A 82 3.15 7.82 -16.35
C MET A 82 4.28 8.47 -15.53
N LEU A 83 5.38 7.76 -15.34
CA LEU A 83 6.51 8.20 -14.52
C LEU A 83 7.34 9.33 -15.14
N GLU A 84 7.16 9.67 -16.40
CA GLU A 84 7.79 10.83 -17.04
C GLU A 84 7.45 12.16 -16.33
N ASN A 85 6.23 12.26 -15.79
CA ASN A 85 5.71 13.47 -15.19
C ASN A 85 5.44 13.37 -13.68
N ILE A 86 5.41 12.15 -13.14
CA ILE A 86 5.08 11.90 -11.74
C ILE A 86 6.22 11.22 -10.97
N GLU A 87 6.29 11.51 -9.69
CA GLU A 87 7.01 10.73 -8.69
C GLU A 87 5.97 10.05 -7.81
N LEU A 88 5.92 8.73 -7.85
CA LEU A 88 4.88 7.93 -7.18
C LEU A 88 5.47 7.20 -5.97
N TYR A 89 4.87 7.42 -4.80
CA TYR A 89 5.15 6.65 -3.60
C TYR A 89 3.97 5.72 -3.31
N ILE A 90 4.23 4.41 -3.24
CA ILE A 90 3.20 3.39 -3.04
C ILE A 90 3.45 2.63 -1.74
N ILE A 91 2.41 2.45 -0.93
CA ILE A 91 2.37 1.50 0.19
C ILE A 91 1.35 0.40 -0.18
N PRO A 92 1.80 -0.78 -0.63
CA PRO A 92 0.88 -1.81 -1.13
C PRO A 92 -0.06 -2.39 -0.09
N ILE A 93 0.42 -2.56 1.15
CA ILE A 93 -0.37 -3.03 2.30
C ILE A 93 0.02 -2.19 3.51
N LEU A 94 -0.89 -1.32 3.95
CA LEU A 94 -0.67 -0.50 5.13
C LEU A 94 -0.92 -1.29 6.43
N ASN A 95 -1.87 -2.24 6.41
CA ASN A 95 -2.29 -3.05 7.54
C ASN A 95 -1.99 -4.55 7.30
N PRO A 96 -0.73 -4.98 7.43
CA PRO A 96 -0.36 -6.36 7.15
C PRO A 96 -0.97 -7.37 8.14
N ASP A 97 -1.22 -6.97 9.40
CA ASP A 97 -1.87 -7.84 10.39
C ASP A 97 -3.33 -8.10 10.03
N GLY A 98 -4.06 -7.04 9.66
CA GLY A 98 -5.42 -7.16 9.17
C GLY A 98 -5.50 -7.90 7.84
N ALA A 99 -4.50 -7.74 6.95
CA ALA A 99 -4.44 -8.45 5.68
C ALA A 99 -4.32 -9.95 5.88
N ASP A 100 -3.45 -10.39 6.79
CA ASP A 100 -3.21 -11.79 7.11
C ASP A 100 -4.45 -12.46 7.76
N ASN A 101 -5.13 -11.72 8.63
CA ASN A 101 -6.31 -12.20 9.37
C ASN A 101 -7.66 -11.89 8.66
N TRP A 102 -7.63 -11.27 7.48
CA TRP A 102 -8.83 -10.86 6.73
C TRP A 102 -9.79 -9.97 7.52
N THR A 103 -9.23 -9.10 8.37
CA THR A 103 -9.99 -8.16 9.20
C THR A 103 -9.95 -6.75 8.62
N ARG A 104 -10.98 -5.96 8.92
CA ARG A 104 -10.99 -4.54 8.61
C ARG A 104 -9.97 -3.77 9.47
N VAL A 105 -9.90 -4.11 10.74
CA VAL A 105 -9.07 -3.46 11.77
C VAL A 105 -7.66 -4.04 11.82
N ASN A 106 -6.73 -3.35 12.49
CA ASN A 106 -5.40 -3.86 12.76
C ASN A 106 -5.39 -4.84 13.96
N ALA A 107 -4.23 -5.32 14.38
CA ALA A 107 -4.11 -6.29 15.48
C ALA A 107 -4.54 -5.74 16.86
N ASN A 108 -4.59 -4.42 17.03
CA ASN A 108 -5.15 -3.77 18.21
C ASN A 108 -6.66 -3.51 18.11
N ASN A 109 -7.33 -4.07 17.10
CA ASN A 109 -8.75 -3.86 16.82
C ASN A 109 -9.13 -2.40 16.53
N VAL A 110 -8.20 -1.63 15.97
CA VAL A 110 -8.40 -0.23 15.58
C VAL A 110 -8.64 -0.12 14.07
N ASP A 111 -9.66 0.64 13.67
CA ASP A 111 -9.87 1.06 12.29
C ASP A 111 -8.89 2.18 11.95
N LEU A 112 -7.86 1.89 11.15
CA LEU A 112 -6.82 2.84 10.77
C LEU A 112 -7.39 4.06 10.04
N ASN A 113 -8.53 3.90 9.35
CA ASN A 113 -9.21 5.03 8.69
C ASN A 113 -9.91 5.98 9.69
N ARG A 114 -9.78 5.74 10.99
CA ARG A 114 -10.21 6.61 12.09
C ARG A 114 -9.03 7.12 12.93
N ASP A 115 -7.82 6.62 12.67
CA ASP A 115 -6.63 6.92 13.48
C ASP A 115 -5.71 8.01 12.87
N ALA A 116 -6.11 8.62 11.75
CA ALA A 116 -5.28 9.59 11.02
C ALA A 116 -4.91 10.86 11.81
N VAL A 117 -5.68 11.20 12.83
CA VAL A 117 -5.45 12.37 13.70
C VAL A 117 -4.72 11.98 14.97
N LEU A 118 -5.19 10.91 15.64
CA LEU A 118 -4.64 10.46 16.93
C LEU A 118 -3.28 9.79 16.76
N LEU A 119 -3.03 9.15 15.64
CA LEU A 119 -1.78 8.41 15.34
C LEU A 119 -1.42 7.43 16.46
N SER A 120 -2.43 6.74 16.98
CA SER A 120 -2.26 5.81 18.11
C SER A 120 -1.68 4.46 17.68
N GLN A 121 -1.66 4.17 16.38
CA GLN A 121 -1.22 2.90 15.83
C GLN A 121 0.07 3.05 15.03
N PRO A 122 0.98 2.05 15.08
CA PRO A 122 2.25 2.11 14.35
C PRO A 122 2.06 2.29 12.84
N GLU A 123 1.05 1.66 12.25
CA GLU A 123 0.72 1.78 10.83
C GLU A 123 0.33 3.22 10.45
N SER A 124 -0.45 3.89 11.30
CA SER A 124 -0.84 5.30 11.09
C SER A 124 0.35 6.23 11.22
N ILE A 125 1.25 5.96 12.17
CA ILE A 125 2.51 6.72 12.36
C ILE A 125 3.40 6.56 11.13
N VAL A 126 3.53 5.35 10.58
CA VAL A 126 4.31 5.08 9.36
C VAL A 126 3.74 5.87 8.18
N LEU A 127 2.43 5.81 7.95
CA LEU A 127 1.79 6.55 6.86
C LEU A 127 2.00 8.07 7.01
N ARG A 128 1.83 8.60 8.23
CA ARG A 128 2.06 10.01 8.52
C ARG A 128 3.50 10.41 8.24
N LYS A 129 4.48 9.62 8.68
CA LYS A 129 5.88 9.88 8.42
C LYS A 129 6.18 9.92 6.92
N VAL A 130 5.68 8.97 6.14
CA VAL A 130 5.83 8.97 4.68
C VAL A 130 5.20 10.23 4.07
N PHE A 131 4.02 10.62 4.51
CA PHE A 131 3.36 11.84 4.04
C PHE A 131 4.21 13.09 4.32
N ASP A 132 4.69 13.24 5.56
CA ASP A 132 5.47 14.40 5.98
C ASP A 132 6.84 14.47 5.28
N ASP A 133 7.51 13.33 5.06
CA ASP A 133 8.81 13.26 4.39
C ASP A 133 8.69 13.44 2.86
N PHE A 134 7.69 12.82 2.25
CA PHE A 134 7.50 12.84 0.80
C PHE A 134 6.83 14.11 0.29
N GLN A 135 5.99 14.77 1.10
CA GLN A 135 5.25 15.99 0.73
C GLN A 135 4.48 15.84 -0.59
N PRO A 136 3.49 14.90 -0.67
CA PRO A 136 2.77 14.64 -1.91
C PRO A 136 1.84 15.80 -2.28
N HIS A 137 1.66 16.01 -3.60
CA HIS A 137 0.64 16.93 -4.13
C HIS A 137 -0.76 16.28 -4.11
N TYR A 138 -0.81 14.94 -4.27
CA TYR A 138 -2.05 14.16 -4.26
C TYR A 138 -1.89 12.88 -3.44
N CYS A 139 -2.96 12.50 -2.75
CA CYS A 139 -3.04 11.27 -1.98
C CYS A 139 -4.20 10.40 -2.45
N PHE A 140 -3.96 9.10 -2.60
CA PHE A 140 -4.98 8.11 -2.93
C PHE A 140 -5.04 7.03 -1.85
N ASN A 141 -6.12 7.06 -1.07
CA ASN A 141 -6.46 5.97 -0.16
C ASN A 141 -7.34 4.96 -0.92
N LEU A 142 -6.74 3.84 -1.31
CA LEU A 142 -7.38 2.86 -2.17
C LEU A 142 -8.20 1.87 -1.33
N HIS A 143 -9.52 1.92 -1.49
CA HIS A 143 -10.47 1.03 -0.83
C HIS A 143 -11.08 0.02 -1.80
N GLY A 144 -11.37 -1.18 -1.30
CA GLY A 144 -12.09 -2.22 -2.02
C GLY A 144 -13.52 -2.36 -1.50
N GLN A 145 -14.48 -2.57 -2.39
CA GLN A 145 -15.84 -2.93 -1.99
C GLN A 145 -15.94 -4.45 -1.81
N ARG A 146 -16.25 -4.91 -0.60
CA ARG A 146 -16.36 -6.34 -0.27
C ARG A 146 -17.74 -6.94 -0.51
N SER A 147 -18.78 -6.14 -0.39
CA SER A 147 -20.17 -6.58 -0.53
C SER A 147 -20.94 -5.59 -1.38
N ILE A 148 -21.85 -6.13 -2.17
CA ILE A 148 -22.90 -5.33 -2.82
C ILE A 148 -23.91 -5.03 -1.73
N TYR A 149 -23.97 -3.80 -1.28
CA TYR A 149 -25.08 -3.34 -0.47
C TYR A 149 -26.28 -3.17 -1.40
N GLY A 150 -27.19 -4.13 -1.39
CA GLY A 150 -28.47 -3.96 -2.04
C GLY A 150 -29.21 -2.81 -1.37
N SER A 151 -29.53 -1.77 -2.13
CA SER A 151 -30.56 -0.82 -1.70
C SER A 151 -31.87 -1.59 -1.58
N LYS A 152 -32.46 -1.63 -0.37
CA LYS A 152 -33.85 -2.04 -0.22
C LYS A 152 -34.76 -0.93 -0.73
#